data_f8241b27c68948ea25947f195567d95e
#
_entry.id   f8241b27c68948ea25947f195567d95e
#
_cell.length_a   1.000
_cell.length_b   1.000
_cell.length_c   1.000
_cell.angle_alpha   90.00
_cell.angle_beta   90.00
_cell.angle_gamma   90.00
#
_symmetry.space_group_name_H-M   'P 1'
#
loop_
_entity.id
_entity.type
_entity.pdbx_description
1 polymer ?
#
loop_
_entity_poly.entity_id
_entity_poly.type
_entity_poly.pdbx_seq_one_letter_code
_entity_poly.pdbx_strand_id
1 'polypeptide(L)'
;MARILVVDDSPTETEAFRAMLEKHGHEVLTAENGADGVALARKEKPDVVLMDIVMPGLNGFQATRQLTKDPETQHIPVILVTTK
;
A
#
# COMPACT_ATOMS: atom_id res chain seq x y z
N MET A 1 0.37 -17.55 1.98
CA MET A 1 0.36 -16.34 2.84
C MET A 1 1.24 -15.28 2.21
N ALA A 2 0.73 -14.07 2.09
CA ALA A 2 1.48 -12.96 1.54
C ALA A 2 1.54 -11.82 2.55
N ARG A 3 2.57 -10.98 2.44
CA ARG A 3 2.67 -9.74 3.21
C ARG A 3 2.16 -8.62 2.31
N ILE A 4 1.11 -7.95 2.73
CA ILE A 4 0.41 -6.96 1.91
C ILE A 4 0.45 -5.61 2.61
N LEU A 5 0.94 -4.59 1.91
CA LEU A 5 0.90 -3.22 2.41
C LEU A 5 -0.32 -2.52 1.84
N VAL A 6 -1.17 -2.00 2.72
CA VAL A 6 -2.34 -1.22 2.34
C VAL A 6 -2.05 0.25 2.63
N VAL A 7 -2.10 1.08 1.60
CA VAL A 7 -1.87 2.53 1.71
C VAL A 7 -3.18 3.25 1.41
N ASP A 8 -3.80 3.79 2.45
CA ASP A 8 -5.11 4.45 2.34
C ASP A 8 -5.24 5.42 3.51
N ASP A 9 -5.75 6.62 3.25
CA ASP A 9 -5.94 7.65 4.27
C ASP A 9 -7.22 7.45 5.08
N SER A 10 -8.09 6.51 4.68
CA SER A 10 -9.35 6.22 5.38
C SER A 10 -9.16 5.07 6.36
N PRO A 11 -9.28 5.31 7.68
CA PRO A 11 -9.19 4.23 8.66
C PRO A 11 -10.25 3.14 8.46
N THR A 12 -11.45 3.52 8.03
CA THR A 12 -12.54 2.58 7.79
C THR A 12 -12.20 1.61 6.65
N GLU A 13 -11.68 2.14 5.55
CA GLU A 13 -11.31 1.31 4.41
C GLU A 13 -10.10 0.44 4.71
N THR A 14 -9.12 1.00 5.44
CA THR A 14 -7.95 0.26 5.87
C THR A 14 -8.35 -0.94 6.72
N GLU A 15 -9.26 -0.74 7.68
CA GLU A 15 -9.73 -1.84 8.54
C GLU A 15 -10.51 -2.89 7.76
N ALA A 16 -11.29 -2.47 6.77
CA ALA A 16 -12.02 -3.41 5.92
C ALA A 16 -11.07 -4.30 5.13
N PHE A 17 -10.04 -3.71 4.53
CA PHE A 17 -9.02 -4.48 3.81
C PHE A 17 -8.26 -5.39 4.76
N ARG A 18 -7.85 -4.87 5.91
CA ARG A 18 -7.11 -5.67 6.90
C ARG A 18 -7.92 -6.90 7.32
N ALA A 19 -9.18 -6.70 7.71
CA ALA A 19 -10.02 -7.80 8.18
C ALA A 19 -10.20 -8.87 7.10
N MET A 20 -10.46 -8.45 5.86
CA MET A 20 -10.63 -9.37 4.75
C MET A 20 -9.36 -10.16 4.46
N LEU A 21 -8.23 -9.46 4.39
CA LEU A 21 -6.97 -10.10 4.02
C LEU A 21 -6.44 -11.00 5.13
N GLU A 22 -6.57 -10.59 6.37
CA GLU A 22 -6.15 -11.42 7.50
C GLU A 22 -7.01 -12.68 7.62
N LYS A 23 -8.29 -12.57 7.30
CA LYS A 23 -9.20 -13.71 7.28
C LYS A 23 -8.71 -14.79 6.30
N HIS A 24 -8.05 -14.39 5.22
CA HIS A 24 -7.53 -15.31 4.22
C HIS A 24 -6.06 -15.66 4.47
N GLY A 25 -5.55 -15.38 5.65
CA GLY A 25 -4.22 -15.83 6.06
C GLY A 25 -3.06 -14.95 5.63
N HIS A 26 -3.33 -13.69 5.26
CA HIS A 26 -2.28 -12.75 4.87
C HIS A 26 -1.86 -11.87 6.02
N GLU A 27 -0.60 -11.44 6.01
CA GLU A 27 -0.10 -10.45 6.95
C GLU A 27 -0.31 -9.06 6.32
N VAL A 28 -0.86 -8.12 7.09
CA VAL A 28 -1.20 -6.79 6.58
C VAL A 28 -0.40 -5.71 7.31
N LEU A 29 0.26 -4.88 6.51
CA LEU A 29 0.91 -3.65 6.97
C LEU A 29 0.07 -2.49 6.45
N THR A 30 0.04 -1.38 7.18
CA THR A 30 -0.78 -0.22 6.79
C THR A 30 0.02 1.06 6.83
N ALA A 31 -0.33 1.99 5.94
CA ALA A 31 0.20 3.34 5.93
C ALA A 31 -0.94 4.30 5.59
N GLU A 32 -0.91 5.51 6.16
CA GLU A 32 -2.01 6.47 6.04
C GLU A 32 -1.84 7.45 4.88
N ASN A 33 -0.68 7.48 4.29
CA ASN A 33 -0.40 8.40 3.18
C ASN A 33 0.67 7.83 2.27
N GLY A 34 0.85 8.47 1.12
CA GLY A 34 1.78 7.99 0.10
C GLY A 34 3.23 7.98 0.57
N ALA A 35 3.65 9.02 1.28
CA ALA A 35 5.05 9.12 1.74
C ALA A 35 5.38 8.01 2.73
N ASP A 36 4.50 7.77 3.70
CA ASP A 36 4.68 6.69 4.66
C ASP A 36 4.60 5.33 3.98
N GLY A 37 3.72 5.20 2.99
CA GLY A 37 3.61 3.97 2.22
C GLY A 37 4.88 3.63 1.47
N VAL A 38 5.49 4.61 0.83
CA VAL A 38 6.76 4.42 0.13
C VAL A 38 7.87 4.03 1.09
N ALA A 39 7.97 4.74 2.23
CA ALA A 39 8.98 4.45 3.24
C ALA A 39 8.82 3.04 3.79
N LEU A 40 7.59 2.64 4.09
CA LEU A 40 7.30 1.33 4.66
C LEU A 40 7.56 0.21 3.65
N ALA A 41 7.21 0.43 2.38
CA ALA A 41 7.49 -0.55 1.33
C ALA A 41 9.00 -0.77 1.17
N ARG A 42 9.76 0.31 1.26
CA ARG A 42 11.21 0.24 1.13
C ARG A 42 11.84 -0.53 2.30
N LYS A 43 11.30 -0.33 3.50
CA LYS A 43 11.78 -0.97 4.72
C LYS A 43 11.35 -2.43 4.82
N GLU A 44 10.07 -2.71 4.60
CA GLU A 44 9.47 -4.01 4.87
C GLU A 44 9.42 -4.94 3.67
N LYS A 45 9.57 -4.41 2.46
CA LYS A 45 9.57 -5.22 1.22
C LYS A 45 8.37 -6.16 1.15
N PRO A 46 7.14 -5.62 1.17
CA PRO A 46 5.96 -6.49 1.08
C PRO A 46 5.88 -7.21 -0.27
N ASP A 47 5.04 -8.22 -0.33
CA ASP A 47 4.84 -8.97 -1.56
C ASP A 47 3.99 -8.20 -2.57
N VAL A 48 3.08 -7.35 -2.08
CA VAL A 48 2.22 -6.53 -2.91
C VAL A 48 1.78 -5.29 -2.14
N VAL A 49 1.54 -4.20 -2.87
CA VAL A 49 1.02 -2.95 -2.31
C VAL A 49 -0.35 -2.66 -2.88
N LEU A 50 -1.34 -2.45 -2.02
CA LEU A 50 -2.64 -1.91 -2.41
C LEU A 50 -2.60 -0.42 -2.15
N MET A 51 -2.69 0.37 -3.21
CA MET A 51 -2.46 1.81 -3.15
C MET A 51 -3.74 2.56 -3.51
N ASP A 52 -4.28 3.32 -2.56
CA ASP A 52 -5.40 4.21 -2.83
C ASP A 52 -4.91 5.34 -3.75
N ILE A 53 -5.73 5.69 -4.74
CA ILE A 53 -5.38 6.72 -5.72
C ILE A 53 -5.57 8.11 -5.12
N VAL A 54 -6.67 8.31 -4.40
CA VAL A 54 -7.06 9.64 -3.89
C VAL A 54 -6.63 9.80 -2.45
N MET A 55 -5.52 10.50 -2.25
CA MET A 55 -5.00 10.80 -0.92
C MET A 55 -4.44 12.22 -0.90
N PRO A 56 -4.51 12.92 0.25
CA PRO A 56 -3.88 14.24 0.36
C PRO A 56 -2.35 14.12 0.28
N GLY A 57 -1.72 15.16 -0.23
CA GLY A 57 -0.27 15.16 -0.40
C GLY A 57 0.16 14.29 -1.56
N LEU A 58 1.05 13.34 -1.30
CA LEU A 58 1.54 12.41 -2.33
C LEU A 58 0.44 11.42 -2.67
N ASN A 59 -0.18 11.56 -3.85
CA ASN A 59 -1.27 10.68 -4.25
C ASN A 59 -0.76 9.31 -4.69
N GLY A 60 -1.71 8.39 -4.95
CA GLY A 60 -1.37 7.02 -5.29
C GLY A 60 -0.53 6.86 -6.55
N PHE A 61 -0.76 7.71 -7.57
CA PHE A 61 0.04 7.65 -8.79
C PHE A 61 1.48 8.09 -8.53
N GLN A 62 1.65 9.16 -7.76
CA GLN A 62 2.98 9.67 -7.42
C GLN A 62 3.75 8.67 -6.55
N ALA A 63 3.07 8.10 -5.56
CA ALA A 63 3.69 7.08 -4.69
C ALA A 63 4.09 5.85 -5.50
N THR A 64 3.23 5.39 -6.40
CA THR A 64 3.52 4.27 -7.27
C THR A 64 4.75 4.54 -8.15
N ARG A 65 4.83 5.76 -8.68
CA ARG A 65 5.98 6.15 -9.49
C ARG A 65 7.28 6.08 -8.70
N GLN A 66 7.26 6.54 -7.44
CA GLN A 66 8.44 6.45 -6.59
C GLN A 66 8.84 5.00 -6.34
N LEU A 67 7.86 4.12 -6.12
CA LEU A 67 8.14 2.70 -5.90
C LEU A 67 8.71 2.03 -7.14
N THR A 68 8.18 2.33 -8.31
CA THR A 68 8.62 1.68 -9.56
C THR A 68 9.97 2.19 -10.04
N LYS A 69 10.40 3.36 -9.61
CA LYS A 69 11.73 3.90 -9.97
C LYS A 69 12.84 3.46 -9.03
N ASP A 70 12.50 3.04 -7.82
CA ASP A 70 13.48 2.67 -6.81
C ASP A 70 13.90 1.21 -7.00
N PRO A 71 15.19 0.93 -7.21
CA PRO A 71 15.66 -0.46 -7.35
C PRO A 71 15.28 -1.34 -6.16
N GLU A 72 15.07 -0.76 -4.98
CA GLU A 72 14.70 -1.50 -3.78
C GLU A 72 13.25 -1.98 -3.81
N THR A 73 12.38 -1.32 -4.59
CA THR A 73 10.95 -1.61 -4.60
C THR A 73 10.35 -1.83 -5.98
N GLN A 74 11.13 -1.66 -7.04
CA GLN A 74 10.61 -1.72 -8.40
C GLN A 74 9.98 -3.06 -8.76
N HIS A 75 10.39 -4.13 -8.09
CA HIS A 75 9.87 -5.48 -8.33
C HIS A 75 8.56 -5.76 -7.59
N ILE A 76 8.15 -4.90 -6.68
CA ILE A 76 6.93 -5.11 -5.88
C ILE A 76 5.71 -4.68 -6.69
N PRO A 77 4.76 -5.60 -6.95
CA PRO A 77 3.52 -5.23 -7.66
C PRO A 77 2.71 -4.21 -6.86
N VAL A 78 2.19 -3.20 -7.54
CA VAL A 78 1.31 -2.20 -6.95
C VAL A 78 -0.04 -2.28 -7.64
N ILE A 79 -1.09 -2.46 -6.84
CA ILE A 79 -2.46 -2.48 -7.31
C ILE A 79 -3.11 -1.17 -6.89
N LEU A 80 -3.53 -0.35 -7.86
CA LEU A 80 -4.20 0.91 -7.58
C LEU A 80 -5.68 0.63 -7.31
N VAL A 81 -6.19 1.24 -6.25
CA VAL A 81 -7.55 1.01 -5.78
C VAL A 81 -8.29 2.35 -5.73
N THR A 82 -9.48 2.40 -6.31
CA THR A 82 -10.34 3.58 -6.24
C THR A 82 -11.49 3.28 -5.29
N THR A 83 -11.37 3.76 -4.06
CA THR A 83 -12.37 3.49 -3.03
C THR A 83 -13.28 4.69 -2.79
N LYS A 84 -13.02 5.81 -3.47
CA LYS A 84 -13.76 7.07 -3.27
C LYS A 84 -14.40 7.56 -4.55
#